data_6e0a204263b746bdbbff6986e5d9b489
#
_entry.id   6e0a204263b746bdbbff6986e5d9b489
#
_cell.length_a   1.000
_cell.length_b   1.000
_cell.length_c   1.000
_cell.angle_alpha   90.00
_cell.angle_beta   90.00
_cell.angle_gamma   90.00
#
_symmetry.space_group_name_H-M   'P 1'
#
loop_
_entity.id
_entity.type
_entity.pdbx_description
1 polymer ?
#
loop_
_entity_poly.entity_id
_entity_poly.type
_entity_poly.pdbx_seq_one_letter_code
_entity_poly.pdbx_strand_id
1 'polypeptide(L)'
;MTNIRDVLASNLKKFRQARGWTQSFLAEKAETSTNYIGMLENTVKFPSSEMIQKLSFALGIDPTDLFLREIDPLSTMKNYQKAALEDIYELLGRLINEKIQVLDMDGALAGMGPYGLPPKDGESSVKDRKR
;
A
#
# COMPACT_ATOMS: atom_id res chain seq x y z
N MET A 1 8.73 -14.40 29.48
CA MET A 1 7.65 -13.50 29.00
C MET A 1 8.23 -12.45 28.10
N THR A 2 7.68 -12.24 26.93
CA THR A 2 8.10 -11.20 26.01
C THR A 2 7.55 -9.85 26.48
N ASN A 3 8.43 -8.88 26.66
CA ASN A 3 8.03 -7.53 27.03
C ASN A 3 7.49 -6.80 25.80
N ILE A 4 6.36 -6.13 25.94
CA ILE A 4 5.73 -5.36 24.86
C ILE A 4 6.66 -4.27 24.31
N ARG A 5 7.50 -3.71 25.15
CA ARG A 5 8.53 -2.71 24.74
C ARG A 5 9.53 -3.30 23.78
N ASP A 6 9.98 -4.52 24.05
CA ASP A 6 10.93 -5.22 23.18
C ASP A 6 10.30 -5.58 21.84
N VAL A 7 9.05 -6.00 21.84
CA VAL A 7 8.30 -6.29 20.62
C VAL A 7 8.20 -5.04 19.74
N LEU A 8 7.75 -3.93 20.31
CA LEU A 8 7.64 -2.67 19.60
C LEU A 8 8.99 -2.21 19.03
N ALA A 9 10.02 -2.20 19.86
CA ALA A 9 11.36 -1.74 19.48
C ALA A 9 11.94 -2.57 18.34
N SER A 10 11.82 -3.89 18.44
CA SER A 10 12.27 -4.82 17.40
C SER A 10 11.51 -4.64 16.10
N ASN A 11 10.19 -4.54 16.17
CA ASN A 11 9.36 -4.38 14.98
C ASN A 11 9.58 -3.01 14.32
N LEU A 12 9.68 -1.95 15.09
CA LEU A 12 9.96 -0.61 14.59
C LEU A 12 11.26 -0.60 13.78
N LYS A 13 12.31 -1.18 14.34
CA LYS A 13 13.61 -1.30 13.68
C LYS A 13 13.53 -2.14 12.41
N LYS A 14 12.82 -3.28 12.45
CA LYS A 14 12.64 -4.15 11.28
C LYS A 14 11.89 -3.45 10.15
N PHE A 15 10.80 -2.76 10.43
CA PHE A 15 10.05 -2.02 9.41
C PHE A 15 10.88 -0.88 8.82
N ARG A 16 11.62 -0.15 9.67
CA ARG A 16 12.52 0.91 9.21
C ARG A 16 13.59 0.37 8.27
N GLN A 17 14.27 -0.68 8.68
CA GLN A 17 15.34 -1.31 7.90
C GLN A 17 14.83 -1.92 6.59
N ALA A 18 13.64 -2.51 6.61
CA ALA A 18 13.01 -3.06 5.42
C ALA A 18 12.76 -2.00 4.34
N ARG A 19 12.54 -0.75 4.75
CA ARG A 19 12.43 0.39 3.82
C ARG A 19 13.79 0.98 3.44
N GLY A 20 14.88 0.52 4.02
CA GLY A 20 16.20 1.09 3.81
C GLY A 20 16.39 2.47 4.45
N TRP A 21 15.60 2.79 5.47
CA TRP A 21 15.62 4.10 6.11
C TRP A 21 16.58 4.16 7.29
N THR A 22 17.20 5.31 7.47
CA THR A 22 17.95 5.64 8.68
C THR A 22 16.99 6.03 9.80
N GLN A 23 17.49 6.03 11.05
CA GLN A 23 16.72 6.56 12.18
C GLN A 23 16.35 8.03 11.96
N SER A 24 17.25 8.81 11.39
CA SER A 24 17.02 10.21 11.06
C SER A 24 15.88 10.39 10.05
N PHE A 25 15.84 9.56 9.03
CA PHE A 25 14.78 9.64 8.02
C PHE A 25 13.41 9.27 8.60
N LEU A 26 13.34 8.21 9.41
CA LEU A 26 12.11 7.85 10.10
C LEU A 26 11.66 8.97 11.05
N ALA A 27 12.60 9.56 11.79
CA ALA A 27 12.31 10.67 12.69
C ALA A 27 11.67 11.85 11.97
N GLU A 28 12.21 12.22 10.82
CA GLU A 28 11.65 13.28 9.97
C GLU A 28 10.23 12.93 9.51
N LYS A 29 10.02 11.71 9.03
CA LYS A 29 8.70 11.24 8.57
C LYS A 29 7.66 11.18 9.69
N ALA A 30 8.07 10.83 10.90
CA ALA A 30 7.20 10.76 12.08
C ALA A 30 7.14 12.08 12.87
N GLU A 31 7.76 13.14 12.35
CA GLU A 31 7.78 14.46 12.98
C GLU A 31 8.35 14.43 14.42
N THR A 32 9.46 13.74 14.59
CA THR A 32 10.14 13.62 15.88
C THR A 32 11.66 13.71 15.71
N SER A 33 12.43 13.54 16.80
CA SER A 33 13.87 13.61 16.78
C SER A 33 14.52 12.24 16.53
N THR A 34 15.70 12.26 15.91
CA THR A 34 16.50 11.05 15.72
C THR A 34 16.83 10.38 17.06
N ASN A 35 17.14 11.18 18.07
CA ASN A 35 17.42 10.67 19.42
C ASN A 35 16.21 9.91 20.00
N TYR A 36 15.00 10.42 19.77
CA TYR A 36 13.79 9.77 20.24
C TYR A 36 13.57 8.42 19.55
N ILE A 37 13.76 8.34 18.25
CA ILE A 37 13.69 7.06 17.52
C ILE A 37 14.72 6.07 18.09
N GLY A 38 15.95 6.51 18.34
CA GLY A 38 16.96 5.68 18.97
C GLY A 38 16.52 5.15 20.34
N MET A 39 15.90 5.99 21.15
CA MET A 39 15.39 5.58 22.47
C MET A 39 14.24 4.56 22.35
N LEU A 40 13.38 4.69 21.36
CA LEU A 40 12.33 3.71 21.12
C LEU A 40 12.90 2.36 20.67
N GLU A 41 13.84 2.37 19.75
CA GLU A 41 14.48 1.15 19.24
C GLU A 41 15.37 0.44 20.28
N ASN A 42 15.88 1.19 21.24
CA ASN A 42 16.68 0.65 22.35
C ASN A 42 15.87 0.37 23.62
N THR A 43 14.57 0.39 23.54
CA THR A 43 13.65 0.11 24.67
C THR A 43 13.76 1.08 25.86
N VAL A 44 14.40 2.23 25.68
CA VAL A 44 14.55 3.24 26.74
C VAL A 44 13.23 3.96 26.99
N LYS A 45 12.46 4.20 25.92
CA LYS A 45 11.15 4.84 25.99
C LYS A 45 10.09 4.00 25.27
N PHE A 46 8.84 4.19 25.68
CA PHE A 46 7.68 3.65 25.01
C PHE A 46 6.87 4.81 24.42
N PRO A 47 6.41 4.72 23.15
CA PRO A 47 5.71 5.82 22.52
C PRO A 47 4.29 5.99 23.04
N SER A 48 3.79 7.24 22.96
CA SER A 48 2.37 7.52 23.17
C SER A 48 1.52 6.93 22.05
N SER A 49 0.21 6.84 22.27
CA SER A 49 -0.71 6.39 21.23
C SER A 49 -0.64 7.25 19.96
N GLU A 50 -0.47 8.55 20.11
CA GLU A 50 -0.30 9.48 18.99
C GLU A 50 0.97 9.21 18.20
N MET A 51 2.07 8.95 18.90
CA MET A 51 3.34 8.61 18.27
C MET A 51 3.27 7.25 17.57
N ILE A 52 2.59 6.27 18.13
CA ILE A 52 2.34 4.97 17.49
C ILE A 52 1.63 5.18 16.15
N GLN A 53 0.62 6.03 16.12
CA GLN A 53 -0.09 6.36 14.88
C GLN A 53 0.80 7.06 13.87
N LYS A 54 1.59 8.03 14.30
CA LYS A 54 2.54 8.72 13.42
C LYS A 54 3.59 7.80 12.82
N LEU A 55 4.15 6.92 13.64
CA LEU A 55 5.13 5.92 13.19
C LEU A 55 4.52 4.95 12.19
N SER A 56 3.33 4.46 12.49
CA SER A 56 2.62 3.52 11.62
C SER A 56 2.27 4.16 10.28
N PHE A 57 1.77 5.38 10.31
CA PHE A 57 1.48 6.15 9.09
C PHE A 57 2.73 6.38 8.26
N ALA A 58 3.82 6.79 8.89
CA ALA A 58 5.10 7.01 8.22
C ALA A 58 5.62 5.72 7.55
N LEU A 59 5.47 4.59 8.23
CA LEU A 59 5.92 3.28 7.74
C LEU A 59 4.92 2.62 6.76
N GLY A 60 3.71 3.15 6.64
CA GLY A 60 2.68 2.58 5.78
C GLY A 60 2.15 1.23 6.28
N ILE A 61 2.00 1.09 7.58
CA ILE A 61 1.51 -0.13 8.25
C ILE A 61 0.35 0.19 9.18
N ASP A 62 -0.39 -0.83 9.60
CA ASP A 62 -1.37 -0.68 10.66
C ASP A 62 -0.66 -0.56 12.01
N PRO A 63 -1.16 0.26 12.96
CA PRO A 63 -0.55 0.37 14.29
C PRO A 63 -0.39 -0.95 15.02
N THR A 64 -1.31 -1.90 14.83
CA THR A 64 -1.24 -3.22 15.45
C THR A 64 -0.06 -4.06 14.94
N ASP A 65 0.42 -3.80 13.74
CA ASP A 65 1.56 -4.52 13.17
C ASP A 65 2.85 -4.30 13.97
N LEU A 66 2.96 -3.17 14.66
CA LEU A 66 4.10 -2.90 15.54
C LEU A 66 4.16 -3.86 16.76
N PHE A 67 3.07 -4.55 17.06
CA PHE A 67 2.97 -5.44 18.21
C PHE A 67 2.90 -6.92 17.84
N LEU A 68 3.00 -7.24 16.55
CA LEU A 68 2.99 -8.63 16.10
C LEU A 68 4.33 -9.32 16.40
N ARG A 69 4.24 -10.60 16.75
CA ARG A 69 5.42 -11.45 16.82
C ARG A 69 5.72 -12.03 15.44
N GLU A 70 6.99 -12.24 15.16
CA GLU A 70 7.45 -12.93 13.95
C GLU A 70 6.79 -12.36 12.68
N ILE A 71 7.07 -11.10 12.41
CA ILE A 71 6.59 -10.44 11.20
C ILE A 71 7.61 -10.57 10.06
N ASP A 72 7.10 -10.65 8.84
CA ASP A 72 7.85 -10.33 7.64
C ASP A 72 7.51 -8.89 7.22
N PRO A 73 8.37 -7.91 7.48
CA PRO A 73 8.05 -6.51 7.23
C PRO A 73 7.75 -6.22 5.76
N LEU A 74 8.48 -6.85 4.84
CA LEU A 74 8.28 -6.63 3.40
C LEU A 74 6.93 -7.16 2.93
N SER A 75 6.54 -8.33 3.40
CA SER A 75 5.23 -8.92 3.08
C SER A 75 4.09 -8.05 3.61
N THR A 76 4.19 -7.60 4.86
CA THR A 76 3.19 -6.74 5.48
C THR A 76 3.00 -5.44 4.71
N MET A 77 4.09 -4.72 4.42
CA MET A 77 4.04 -3.45 3.68
C MET A 77 3.51 -3.63 2.25
N LYS A 78 3.95 -4.68 1.56
CA LYS A 78 3.45 -4.97 0.21
C LYS A 78 1.95 -5.25 0.18
N ASN A 79 1.43 -5.94 1.18
CA ASN A 79 0.01 -6.24 1.27
C ASN A 79 -0.84 -4.97 1.38
N TYR A 80 -0.44 -4.02 2.21
CA TYR A 80 -1.14 -2.74 2.32
C TYR A 80 -1.06 -1.91 1.04
N GLN A 81 0.10 -1.84 0.42
CA GLN A 81 0.26 -1.14 -0.85
C GLN A 81 -0.57 -1.78 -1.95
N LYS A 82 -0.60 -3.10 -2.00
CA LYS A 82 -1.40 -3.86 -2.98
C LYS A 82 -2.89 -3.58 -2.79
N ALA A 83 -3.39 -3.67 -1.56
CA ALA A 83 -4.79 -3.40 -1.26
C ALA A 83 -5.21 -1.98 -1.66
N ALA A 84 -4.38 -0.98 -1.36
CA ALA A 84 -4.64 0.40 -1.75
C ALA A 84 -4.69 0.57 -3.28
N LEU A 85 -3.78 -0.09 -4.01
CA LEU A 85 -3.78 -0.06 -5.48
C LEU A 85 -5.01 -0.76 -6.05
N GLU A 86 -5.42 -1.88 -5.49
CA GLU A 86 -6.63 -2.60 -5.93
C GLU A 86 -7.87 -1.72 -5.77
N ASP A 87 -8.02 -1.02 -4.67
CA ASP A 87 -9.12 -0.09 -4.43
C ASP A 87 -9.14 1.07 -5.45
N ILE A 88 -7.98 1.61 -5.77
CA ILE A 88 -7.83 2.68 -6.77
C ILE A 88 -8.21 2.16 -8.15
N TYR A 89 -7.72 1.01 -8.55
CA TYR A 89 -8.05 0.41 -9.85
C TYR A 89 -9.55 0.11 -9.97
N GLU A 90 -10.18 -0.39 -8.92
CA GLU A 90 -11.62 -0.66 -8.92
C GLU A 90 -12.42 0.63 -9.07
N LEU A 91 -12.05 1.69 -8.35
CA LEU A 91 -12.71 2.99 -8.46
C LEU A 91 -12.57 3.60 -9.86
N LEU A 92 -11.36 3.59 -10.41
CA LEU A 92 -11.08 4.07 -11.75
C LEU A 92 -11.85 3.27 -12.81
N GLY A 93 -11.92 1.95 -12.65
CA GLY A 93 -12.66 1.07 -13.52
C GLY A 93 -14.16 1.42 -13.56
N ARG A 94 -14.75 1.68 -12.39
CA ARG A 94 -16.16 2.12 -12.31
C ARG A 94 -16.40 3.46 -13.02
N LEU A 95 -15.54 4.44 -12.78
CA LEU A 95 -15.66 5.76 -13.42
C LEU A 95 -15.51 5.68 -14.94
N ILE A 96 -14.58 4.89 -15.44
CA ILE A 96 -14.38 4.68 -16.87
C ILE A 96 -15.59 3.98 -17.47
N ASN A 97 -16.12 2.94 -16.82
CA ASN A 97 -17.30 2.23 -17.31
C ASN A 97 -18.54 3.12 -17.39
N GLU A 98 -18.79 3.98 -16.41
CA GLU A 98 -19.88 4.94 -16.45
C GLU A 98 -19.78 5.87 -17.66
N LYS A 99 -18.58 6.39 -17.93
CA LYS A 99 -18.35 7.25 -19.09
C LYS A 99 -18.45 6.51 -20.41
N ILE A 100 -17.99 5.28 -20.46
CA ILE A 100 -18.10 4.42 -21.63
C ILE A 100 -19.56 4.11 -21.95
N GLN A 101 -20.39 3.82 -20.94
CA GLN A 101 -21.82 3.58 -21.14
C GLN A 101 -22.53 4.79 -21.74
N VAL A 102 -22.18 6.00 -21.29
CA VAL A 102 -22.72 7.23 -21.86
C VAL A 102 -22.30 7.40 -23.32
N LEU A 103 -21.05 7.08 -23.64
CA LEU A 103 -20.55 7.15 -25.01
C LEU A 103 -21.07 6.02 -25.90
N ASP A 104 -21.33 4.86 -25.31
CA ASP A 104 -21.81 3.67 -26.03
C ASP A 104 -23.26 3.82 -26.52
N MET A 105 -23.98 4.80 -26.04
CA MET A 105 -25.30 5.15 -26.61
C MET A 105 -25.22 5.50 -28.10
N ASP A 106 -24.05 5.93 -28.57
CA ASP A 106 -23.76 6.21 -29.97
C ASP A 106 -23.12 5.02 -30.72
N GLY A 107 -22.89 3.90 -30.03
CA GLY A 107 -22.29 2.71 -30.62
C GLY A 107 -20.79 2.83 -30.97
N ALA A 108 -20.18 3.94 -30.60
CA ALA A 108 -18.76 4.22 -30.97
C ALA A 108 -17.74 3.38 -30.25
N LEU A 109 -18.10 2.77 -29.10
CA LEU A 109 -17.21 1.99 -28.26
C LEU A 109 -17.63 0.53 -28.11
N ALA A 110 -18.57 0.07 -28.94
CA ALA A 110 -18.98 -1.32 -28.98
C ALA A 110 -17.80 -2.23 -29.26
N GLY A 111 -17.53 -3.20 -28.39
CA GLY A 111 -16.42 -4.14 -28.49
C GLY A 111 -15.18 -3.78 -27.67
N MET A 112 -15.19 -2.67 -26.97
CA MET A 112 -14.14 -2.33 -26.04
C MET A 112 -14.35 -3.00 -24.68
N GLY A 113 -13.24 -3.40 -24.03
CA GLY A 113 -13.27 -3.99 -22.71
C GLY A 113 -13.71 -3.01 -21.62
N PRO A 114 -13.85 -3.45 -20.36
CA PRO A 114 -14.36 -2.65 -19.25
C PRO A 114 -13.59 -1.38 -18.95
N TYR A 115 -12.39 -1.22 -19.46
CA TYR A 115 -11.55 -0.04 -19.23
C TYR A 115 -11.37 0.81 -20.51
N GLY A 116 -12.21 0.66 -21.49
CA GLY A 116 -12.10 1.40 -22.75
C GLY A 116 -10.90 0.99 -23.61
N LEU A 117 -10.30 -0.13 -23.29
CA LEU A 117 -9.18 -0.68 -24.06
C LEU A 117 -9.71 -1.59 -25.18
N PRO A 118 -9.06 -1.63 -26.34
CA PRO A 118 -9.44 -2.58 -27.38
C PRO A 118 -9.22 -4.02 -26.89
N PRO A 119 -10.01 -4.98 -27.35
CA PRO A 119 -9.82 -6.38 -26.99
C PRO A 119 -8.41 -6.85 -27.33
N LYS A 120 -7.81 -7.58 -26.39
CA LYS A 120 -6.39 -7.94 -26.45
C LYS A 120 -6.00 -8.84 -27.61
N ASP A 121 -6.94 -9.51 -28.19
CA ASP A 121 -6.64 -10.53 -29.18
C ASP A 121 -7.36 -10.19 -30.48
N GLY A 122 -6.59 -10.16 -31.52
CA GLY A 122 -7.08 -9.90 -32.86
C GLY A 122 -8.04 -10.95 -33.41
N GLU A 123 -8.89 -11.49 -32.54
CA GLU A 123 -9.82 -12.56 -32.91
C GLU A 123 -11.00 -12.10 -33.78
N SER A 124 -11.15 -10.80 -33.95
CA SER A 124 -12.38 -10.31 -34.59
C SER A 124 -12.28 -10.11 -36.09
N SER A 125 -11.13 -10.24 -36.68
CA SER A 125 -10.99 -9.81 -38.08
C SER A 125 -10.75 -10.92 -39.10
N VAL A 126 -10.63 -12.17 -38.67
CA VAL A 126 -10.26 -13.26 -39.59
C VAL A 126 -11.45 -13.94 -40.25
N LYS A 127 -12.67 -13.78 -39.73
CA LYS A 127 -13.85 -14.48 -40.25
C LYS A 127 -14.49 -13.86 -41.45
N ASP A 128 -14.24 -12.61 -41.75
CA ASP A 128 -14.91 -11.90 -42.85
C ASP A 128 -14.12 -11.84 -44.16
N ARG A 129 -12.94 -12.44 -44.20
CA ARG A 129 -12.09 -12.41 -45.40
C ARG A 129 -12.15 -13.67 -46.25
N LYS A 130 -13.02 -14.60 -45.96
CA LYS A 130 -13.21 -15.79 -46.80
C LYS A 130 -14.44 -15.62 -47.72
N ARG A 131 -14.36 -14.68 -48.58
CA ARG A 131 -15.27 -14.63 -49.76
C ARG A 131 -14.52 -14.09 -50.95
#